data_846cbc9b5b42bb0b533283e7869bf658
#
_entry.id   846cbc9b5b42bb0b533283e7869bf658
#
_cell.length_a   1.000
_cell.length_b   1.000
_cell.length_c   1.000
_cell.angle_alpha   90.00
_cell.angle_beta   90.00
_cell.angle_gamma   90.00
#
_symmetry.space_group_name_H-M   'P 1'
#
loop_
_entity.id
_entity.type
_entity.pdbx_description
1 polymer ?
#
loop_
_entity_poly.entity_id
_entity_poly.type
_entity_poly.pdbx_seq_one_letter_code
_entity_poly.pdbx_strand_id
1 'polypeptide(L)'
;MTNKIIASLLICACATQTVNAQAKYKNYQDSITAEAEKLEVWTTVPEVSAGKYINEAPSDAIVLYNGKNFSAFHGRDGKAIGWKIDPDGALTDVKGAGDLITNESFGDCQLHVEFRTPATVKGAGQSRGNSGIYLMGLYEIQVLDSYKNPTYSNGQAAAVYKQHIPLVNASRPPGEWQAYDIIFKAPVFKEDGILEKPATVTVLHNGVLVQNNVTIVGPTDWVRKPIYKKHAPKLPLFFQDHGDDGNPISYQNIWIRPL
;
A
#
# COMPACT_ATOMS: atom_id res chain seq x y z
N MET A 1 -2.91 84.71 -9.04
CA MET A 1 -3.99 83.68 -9.19
C MET A 1 -3.62 82.46 -10.01
N THR A 2 -2.49 82.39 -10.67
CA THR A 2 -2.09 81.30 -11.58
C THR A 2 -1.55 80.06 -10.92
N ASN A 3 -0.96 80.15 -9.71
CA ASN A 3 -0.35 78.94 -9.05
C ASN A 3 -1.35 77.97 -8.38
N LYS A 4 -2.58 78.39 -8.05
CA LYS A 4 -3.61 77.55 -7.45
C LYS A 4 -4.32 76.66 -8.46
N ILE A 5 -4.43 77.13 -9.72
CA ILE A 5 -5.08 76.33 -10.79
C ILE A 5 -4.22 75.19 -11.28
N ILE A 6 -2.90 75.42 -11.35
CA ILE A 6 -1.95 74.33 -11.79
C ILE A 6 -1.86 73.17 -10.75
N ALA A 7 -1.89 73.53 -9.46
CA ALA A 7 -1.87 72.47 -8.40
C ALA A 7 -3.16 71.63 -8.39
N SER A 8 -4.31 72.21 -8.64
CA SER A 8 -5.61 71.51 -8.69
C SER A 8 -5.73 70.60 -9.94
N LEU A 9 -5.14 70.96 -11.08
CA LEU A 9 -5.13 70.19 -12.28
C LEU A 9 -4.15 68.98 -12.18
N LEU A 10 -3.01 69.15 -11.52
CA LEU A 10 -2.07 68.04 -11.26
C LEU A 10 -2.61 67.01 -10.29
N ILE A 11 -3.32 67.44 -9.23
CA ILE A 11 -3.96 66.54 -8.25
C ILE A 11 -5.10 65.75 -8.92
N CYS A 12 -5.88 66.36 -9.79
CA CYS A 12 -6.95 65.68 -10.53
C CYS A 12 -6.41 64.65 -11.54
N ALA A 13 -5.32 64.98 -12.23
CA ALA A 13 -4.66 64.04 -13.19
C ALA A 13 -4.03 62.84 -12.50
N CYS A 14 -3.38 63.02 -11.33
CA CYS A 14 -2.87 61.94 -10.54
C CYS A 14 -3.98 61.06 -9.96
N ALA A 15 -5.09 61.61 -9.49
CA ALA A 15 -6.23 60.85 -8.98
C ALA A 15 -6.91 60.01 -10.07
N THR A 16 -7.06 60.55 -11.29
CA THR A 16 -7.64 59.79 -12.42
C THR A 16 -6.71 58.68 -12.91
N GLN A 17 -5.41 58.88 -12.89
CA GLN A 17 -4.45 57.82 -13.24
C GLN A 17 -4.43 56.66 -12.22
N THR A 18 -4.51 56.97 -10.93
CA THR A 18 -4.59 55.94 -9.87
C THR A 18 -5.91 55.16 -9.93
N VAL A 19 -7.04 55.81 -10.15
CA VAL A 19 -8.33 55.13 -10.32
C VAL A 19 -8.34 54.24 -11.55
N ASN A 20 -7.79 54.69 -12.68
CA ASN A 20 -7.69 53.88 -13.89
C ASN A 20 -6.72 52.68 -13.71
N ALA A 21 -5.63 52.84 -12.98
CA ALA A 21 -4.69 51.75 -12.66
C ALA A 21 -5.36 50.70 -11.74
N GLN A 22 -6.09 51.16 -10.73
CA GLN A 22 -6.83 50.28 -9.83
C GLN A 22 -7.96 49.52 -10.56
N ALA A 23 -8.70 50.17 -11.43
CA ALA A 23 -9.73 49.55 -12.24
C ALA A 23 -9.13 48.50 -13.20
N LYS A 24 -8.01 48.83 -13.86
CA LYS A 24 -7.29 47.90 -14.74
C LYS A 24 -6.75 46.68 -13.96
N TYR A 25 -6.22 46.88 -12.75
CA TYR A 25 -5.75 45.81 -11.88
C TYR A 25 -6.90 44.91 -11.44
N LYS A 26 -8.04 45.49 -11.02
CA LYS A 26 -9.24 44.73 -10.65
C LYS A 26 -9.75 43.89 -11.82
N ASN A 27 -9.89 44.47 -13.01
CA ASN A 27 -10.33 43.73 -14.21
C ASN A 27 -9.40 42.60 -14.57
N TYR A 28 -8.08 42.77 -14.38
CA TYR A 28 -7.09 41.71 -14.58
C TYR A 28 -7.25 40.60 -13.55
N GLN A 29 -7.43 40.93 -12.26
CA GLN A 29 -7.68 39.97 -11.20
C GLN A 29 -9.00 39.21 -11.41
N ASP A 30 -10.06 39.89 -11.77
CA ASP A 30 -11.37 39.30 -12.09
C ASP A 30 -11.24 38.31 -13.28
N SER A 31 -10.46 38.66 -14.30
CA SER A 31 -10.17 37.79 -15.44
C SER A 31 -9.38 36.55 -15.06
N ILE A 32 -8.35 36.68 -14.23
CA ILE A 32 -7.56 35.54 -13.74
C ILE A 32 -8.43 34.61 -12.88
N THR A 33 -9.24 35.16 -12.00
CA THR A 33 -10.15 34.40 -11.15
C THR A 33 -11.13 33.61 -12.01
N ALA A 34 -11.75 34.24 -13.02
CA ALA A 34 -12.65 33.54 -13.94
C ALA A 34 -11.97 32.40 -14.75
N GLU A 35 -10.71 32.58 -15.11
CA GLU A 35 -9.96 31.47 -15.76
C GLU A 35 -9.60 30.36 -14.76
N ALA A 36 -9.25 30.71 -13.51
CA ALA A 36 -8.97 29.74 -12.45
C ALA A 36 -10.20 28.89 -12.11
N GLU A 37 -11.38 29.52 -11.99
CA GLU A 37 -12.65 28.85 -11.72
C GLU A 37 -13.01 27.76 -12.75
N LYS A 38 -12.59 27.93 -14.01
CA LYS A 38 -12.79 26.90 -15.05
C LYS A 38 -12.01 25.61 -14.81
N LEU A 39 -10.98 25.65 -13.97
CA LEU A 39 -10.16 24.49 -13.60
C LEU A 39 -10.68 23.81 -12.33
N GLU A 40 -11.64 24.40 -11.64
CA GLU A 40 -12.20 23.85 -10.42
C GLU A 40 -13.15 22.68 -10.75
N VAL A 41 -12.96 21.59 -10.01
CA VAL A 41 -13.83 20.41 -10.13
C VAL A 41 -14.64 20.27 -8.84
N TRP A 42 -15.92 20.54 -8.92
CA TRP A 42 -16.88 20.48 -7.81
C TRP A 42 -17.58 19.13 -7.78
N THR A 43 -16.89 18.10 -7.29
CA THR A 43 -17.44 16.77 -7.04
C THR A 43 -17.36 16.44 -5.56
N THR A 44 -18.36 15.72 -5.05
CA THR A 44 -18.31 15.22 -3.67
C THR A 44 -17.15 14.23 -3.52
N VAL A 45 -16.24 14.52 -2.60
CA VAL A 45 -15.23 13.56 -2.16
C VAL A 45 -15.87 12.70 -1.07
N PRO A 46 -15.91 11.35 -1.21
CA PRO A 46 -16.42 10.48 -0.17
C PRO A 46 -15.70 10.69 1.16
N GLU A 47 -16.44 10.76 2.24
CA GLU A 47 -15.89 10.85 3.58
C GLU A 47 -15.59 9.46 4.13
N VAL A 48 -14.36 9.25 4.58
CA VAL A 48 -13.91 8.05 5.28
C VAL A 48 -13.30 8.47 6.60
N SER A 49 -13.80 7.93 7.69
CA SER A 49 -13.19 8.15 9.00
C SER A 49 -11.89 7.37 9.10
N ALA A 50 -10.78 8.07 9.25
CA ALA A 50 -9.52 7.43 9.61
C ALA A 50 -9.64 6.77 10.99
N GLY A 51 -8.92 5.68 11.22
CA GLY A 51 -8.83 5.07 12.55
C GLY A 51 -8.26 6.07 13.58
N LYS A 52 -8.54 5.84 14.83
CA LYS A 52 -8.08 6.69 15.95
C LYS A 52 -6.55 6.74 16.04
N TYR A 53 -5.91 5.63 15.72
CA TYR A 53 -4.46 5.48 15.66
C TYR A 53 -4.03 5.20 14.22
N ILE A 54 -2.79 5.50 13.90
CA ILE A 54 -2.26 5.48 12.53
C ILE A 54 -2.38 4.11 11.83
N ASN A 55 -2.40 3.02 12.61
CA ASN A 55 -2.48 1.65 12.09
C ASN A 55 -3.89 1.04 12.18
N GLU A 56 -4.87 1.77 12.72
CA GLU A 56 -6.24 1.28 12.78
C GLU A 56 -6.91 1.28 11.41
N ALA A 57 -7.77 0.30 11.20
CA ALA A 57 -8.56 0.20 9.98
C ALA A 57 -9.45 1.45 9.79
N PRO A 58 -9.41 2.09 8.61
CA PRO A 58 -10.38 3.14 8.28
C PRO A 58 -11.80 2.56 8.16
N SER A 59 -12.81 3.43 8.22
CA SER A 59 -14.23 3.02 8.32
C SER A 59 -14.75 2.24 7.12
N ASP A 60 -14.10 2.32 5.97
CA ASP A 60 -14.43 1.60 4.74
C ASP A 60 -13.53 0.39 4.48
N ALA A 61 -12.67 0.02 5.43
CA ALA A 61 -11.85 -1.18 5.35
C ALA A 61 -12.57 -2.42 5.89
N ILE A 62 -12.23 -3.55 5.33
CA ILE A 62 -12.61 -4.89 5.81
C ILE A 62 -11.52 -5.36 6.77
N VAL A 63 -11.86 -5.58 8.02
CA VAL A 63 -10.95 -6.14 9.01
C VAL A 63 -10.87 -7.64 8.82
N LEU A 64 -9.72 -8.13 8.36
CA LEU A 64 -9.47 -9.56 8.15
C LEU A 64 -9.06 -10.26 9.45
N TYR A 65 -8.24 -9.59 10.28
CA TYR A 65 -7.82 -10.14 11.58
C TYR A 65 -7.58 -9.04 12.62
N ASN A 66 -8.15 -9.23 13.80
CA ASN A 66 -8.08 -8.29 14.92
C ASN A 66 -7.76 -8.97 16.28
N GLY A 67 -7.14 -10.13 16.24
CA GLY A 67 -6.75 -10.87 17.45
C GLY A 67 -7.84 -11.81 18.02
N LYS A 68 -8.97 -12.01 17.35
CA LYS A 68 -10.11 -12.72 17.94
C LYS A 68 -10.41 -14.09 17.33
N ASN A 69 -10.46 -14.20 16.01
CA ASN A 69 -10.87 -15.44 15.34
C ASN A 69 -10.43 -15.47 13.88
N PHE A 70 -10.63 -16.60 13.24
CA PHE A 70 -10.28 -16.87 11.85
C PHE A 70 -11.43 -16.65 10.86
N SER A 71 -12.50 -15.95 11.23
CA SER A 71 -13.75 -15.90 10.44
C SER A 71 -13.59 -15.40 9.00
N ALA A 72 -12.55 -14.60 8.73
CA ALA A 72 -12.25 -14.11 7.39
C ALA A 72 -11.41 -15.09 6.53
N PHE A 73 -11.03 -16.25 7.08
CA PHE A 73 -10.08 -17.16 6.45
C PHE A 73 -10.56 -18.61 6.42
N HIS A 74 -9.92 -19.38 5.55
CA HIS A 74 -9.94 -20.84 5.52
C HIS A 74 -8.53 -21.40 5.25
N GLY A 75 -8.30 -22.66 5.54
CA GLY A 75 -7.06 -23.37 5.21
C GLY A 75 -7.01 -23.73 3.74
N ARG A 76 -5.83 -24.12 3.26
CA ARG A 76 -5.63 -24.59 1.88
C ARG A 76 -6.56 -25.77 1.57
N ASP A 77 -7.11 -25.78 0.35
CA ASP A 77 -8.05 -26.81 -0.15
C ASP A 77 -9.32 -26.98 0.70
N GLY A 78 -9.77 -25.89 1.36
CA GLY A 78 -10.95 -25.91 2.22
C GLY A 78 -10.76 -26.68 3.54
N LYS A 79 -9.54 -27.02 3.90
CA LYS A 79 -9.21 -27.66 5.17
C LYS A 79 -9.41 -26.71 6.36
N ALA A 80 -9.49 -27.30 7.55
CA ALA A 80 -9.44 -26.53 8.79
C ALA A 80 -8.14 -25.73 8.89
N ILE A 81 -8.22 -24.53 9.47
CA ILE A 81 -7.05 -23.70 9.73
C ILE A 81 -6.22 -24.36 10.82
N GLY A 82 -4.96 -24.64 10.51
CA GLY A 82 -4.00 -25.20 11.46
C GLY A 82 -3.13 -24.15 12.16
N TRP A 83 -3.25 -22.88 11.81
CA TRP A 83 -2.58 -21.78 12.50
C TRP A 83 -3.16 -21.60 13.91
N LYS A 84 -2.41 -20.98 14.79
CA LYS A 84 -2.83 -20.75 16.18
C LYS A 84 -3.01 -19.25 16.48
N ILE A 85 -3.82 -18.96 17.48
CA ILE A 85 -3.89 -17.63 18.10
C ILE A 85 -3.11 -17.72 19.40
N ASP A 86 -2.05 -16.95 19.52
CA ASP A 86 -1.21 -16.87 20.71
C ASP A 86 -1.94 -16.08 21.83
N PRO A 87 -1.51 -16.20 23.11
CA PRO A 87 -2.16 -15.52 24.23
C PRO A 87 -2.19 -13.99 24.11
N ASP A 88 -1.27 -13.38 23.35
CA ASP A 88 -1.23 -11.95 23.03
C ASP A 88 -2.17 -11.58 21.86
N GLY A 89 -2.90 -12.54 21.30
CA GLY A 89 -3.79 -12.35 20.16
C GLY A 89 -3.08 -12.40 18.80
N ALA A 90 -1.80 -12.71 18.76
CA ALA A 90 -1.10 -12.86 17.49
C ALA A 90 -1.54 -14.13 16.75
N LEU A 91 -1.72 -14.02 15.45
CA LEU A 91 -2.00 -15.13 14.54
C LEU A 91 -0.66 -15.69 14.06
N THR A 92 -0.33 -16.90 14.51
CA THR A 92 1.00 -17.48 14.25
C THR A 92 0.89 -18.74 13.40
N ASP A 93 1.71 -18.84 12.37
CA ASP A 93 1.80 -20.03 11.54
C ASP A 93 2.28 -21.25 12.34
N VAL A 94 1.89 -22.41 11.88
CA VAL A 94 2.32 -23.69 12.43
C VAL A 94 2.85 -24.52 11.29
N LYS A 95 4.08 -24.98 11.38
CA LYS A 95 4.73 -25.76 10.34
C LYS A 95 3.83 -26.90 9.80
N GLY A 96 3.63 -26.87 8.50
CA GLY A 96 2.84 -27.90 7.79
C GLY A 96 1.32 -27.74 7.94
N ALA A 97 0.86 -26.66 8.58
CA ALA A 97 -0.57 -26.35 8.67
C ALA A 97 -1.16 -25.90 7.33
N GLY A 98 -0.31 -25.50 6.40
CA GLY A 98 -0.68 -24.93 5.11
C GLY A 98 -1.04 -23.45 5.19
N ASP A 99 -1.20 -22.86 4.03
CA ASP A 99 -1.45 -21.41 3.92
C ASP A 99 -2.80 -21.00 4.49
N LEU A 100 -2.85 -19.76 4.97
CA LEU A 100 -4.07 -19.11 5.43
C LEU A 100 -4.64 -18.26 4.30
N ILE A 101 -5.85 -18.57 3.83
CA ILE A 101 -6.45 -17.99 2.62
C ILE A 101 -7.69 -17.19 2.99
N THR A 102 -7.87 -15.99 2.42
CA THR A 102 -9.08 -15.19 2.66
C THR A 102 -10.31 -15.81 2.01
N ASN A 103 -11.46 -15.74 2.70
CA ASN A 103 -12.76 -16.17 2.14
C ASN A 103 -13.19 -15.25 0.99
N GLU A 104 -12.91 -13.96 1.09
CA GLU A 104 -13.19 -12.97 0.07
C GLU A 104 -12.05 -12.83 -0.94
N SER A 105 -12.41 -12.41 -2.16
CA SER A 105 -11.48 -12.16 -3.26
C SER A 105 -11.32 -10.67 -3.50
N PHE A 106 -10.09 -10.23 -3.71
CA PHE A 106 -9.71 -8.83 -3.88
C PHE A 106 -8.95 -8.62 -5.19
N GLY A 107 -9.11 -7.43 -5.77
CA GLY A 107 -8.31 -6.92 -6.88
C GLY A 107 -7.48 -5.73 -6.40
N ASP A 108 -7.73 -4.54 -6.98
CA ASP A 108 -7.13 -3.29 -6.52
C ASP A 108 -7.42 -3.08 -5.04
N CYS A 109 -6.40 -2.80 -4.26
CA CYS A 109 -6.58 -2.64 -2.81
C CYS A 109 -5.45 -1.84 -2.14
N GLN A 110 -5.79 -1.33 -0.96
CA GLN A 110 -4.85 -0.96 0.09
C GLN A 110 -4.92 -2.05 1.16
N LEU A 111 -3.79 -2.66 1.49
CA LEU A 111 -3.67 -3.73 2.49
C LEU A 111 -2.69 -3.29 3.56
N HIS A 112 -3.11 -3.38 4.81
CA HIS A 112 -2.25 -3.22 5.98
C HIS A 112 -2.06 -4.57 6.66
N VAL A 113 -0.81 -4.90 7.01
CA VAL A 113 -0.46 -6.13 7.71
C VAL A 113 0.65 -5.85 8.70
N GLU A 114 0.43 -6.18 9.96
CA GLU A 114 1.50 -6.22 10.95
C GLU A 114 2.02 -7.66 11.10
N PHE A 115 3.33 -7.83 11.15
CA PHE A 115 3.97 -9.13 11.33
C PHE A 115 5.16 -9.05 12.28
N ARG A 116 5.52 -10.19 12.84
CA ARG A 116 6.66 -10.34 13.74
C ARG A 116 7.39 -11.64 13.43
N THR A 117 8.71 -11.54 13.22
CA THR A 117 9.59 -12.71 13.13
C THR A 117 9.93 -13.22 14.54
N PRO A 118 10.33 -14.49 14.72
CA PRO A 118 10.66 -15.03 16.05
C PRO A 118 11.78 -14.25 16.73
N ALA A 119 11.61 -13.93 18.03
CA ALA A 119 12.65 -13.26 18.82
C ALA A 119 13.95 -14.10 18.93
N THR A 120 13.81 -15.42 18.96
CA THR A 120 14.96 -16.34 18.95
C THR A 120 15.30 -16.63 17.49
N VAL A 121 16.44 -16.10 17.04
CA VAL A 121 16.94 -16.31 15.69
C VAL A 121 17.40 -17.76 15.49
N LYS A 122 16.86 -18.39 14.44
CA LYS A 122 17.31 -19.70 13.97
C LYS A 122 17.55 -19.63 12.46
N GLY A 123 18.59 -20.33 11.97
CA GLY A 123 18.91 -20.33 10.55
C GLY A 123 19.59 -19.06 10.05
N ALA A 124 19.70 -18.95 8.74
CA ALA A 124 20.28 -17.82 8.01
C ALA A 124 19.66 -17.71 6.61
N GLY A 125 19.81 -16.55 5.98
CA GLY A 125 19.27 -16.31 4.64
C GLY A 125 17.76 -16.57 4.58
N GLN A 126 17.31 -17.35 3.62
CA GLN A 126 15.89 -17.67 3.42
C GLN A 126 15.30 -18.64 4.46
N SER A 127 16.13 -19.30 5.25
CA SER A 127 15.67 -20.20 6.34
C SER A 127 15.53 -19.48 7.67
N ARG A 128 15.38 -18.15 7.67
CA ARG A 128 15.32 -17.35 8.88
C ARG A 128 14.04 -16.51 8.89
N GLY A 129 13.00 -17.04 9.57
CA GLY A 129 11.72 -16.35 9.71
C GLY A 129 11.10 -15.96 8.36
N ASN A 130 10.71 -16.95 7.57
CA ASN A 130 10.25 -16.82 6.19
C ASN A 130 8.74 -17.02 6.08
N SER A 131 8.09 -16.20 5.29
CA SER A 131 6.71 -16.29 4.87
C SER A 131 6.51 -15.41 3.63
N GLY A 132 5.28 -15.34 3.10
CA GLY A 132 4.91 -14.49 1.98
C GLY A 132 3.48 -14.02 2.11
N ILE A 133 3.22 -12.78 1.68
CA ILE A 133 1.87 -12.25 1.49
C ILE A 133 1.59 -12.27 -0.01
N TYR A 134 0.69 -13.14 -0.42
CA TYR A 134 0.35 -13.33 -1.83
C TYR A 134 -0.91 -12.55 -2.19
N LEU A 135 -0.71 -11.42 -2.85
CA LEU A 135 -1.78 -10.63 -3.43
C LEU A 135 -2.44 -11.43 -4.56
N MET A 136 -3.78 -11.51 -4.53
CA MET A 136 -4.56 -12.36 -5.45
C MET A 136 -4.09 -13.84 -5.46
N GLY A 137 -3.41 -14.31 -4.42
CA GLY A 137 -2.85 -15.65 -4.38
C GLY A 137 -1.73 -15.93 -5.38
N LEU A 138 -1.21 -14.91 -6.05
CA LEU A 138 -0.30 -15.02 -7.19
C LEU A 138 0.98 -14.17 -7.04
N TYR A 139 0.89 -13.00 -6.42
CA TYR A 139 1.93 -11.97 -6.44
C TYR A 139 2.47 -11.77 -5.04
N GLU A 140 3.66 -12.28 -4.79
CA GLU A 140 4.24 -12.34 -3.46
C GLU A 140 4.98 -11.05 -3.06
N ILE A 141 4.63 -10.53 -1.91
CA ILE A 141 5.46 -9.62 -1.14
C ILE A 141 6.12 -10.43 -0.03
N GLN A 142 7.44 -10.52 -0.10
CA GLN A 142 8.25 -11.34 0.79
C GLN A 142 8.15 -10.89 2.25
N VAL A 143 7.95 -11.83 3.15
CA VAL A 143 8.13 -11.70 4.60
C VAL A 143 9.36 -12.49 5.02
N LEU A 144 10.32 -11.83 5.64
CA LEU A 144 11.59 -12.46 6.05
C LEU A 144 12.16 -11.74 7.26
N ASP A 145 12.84 -12.42 8.14
CA ASP A 145 13.75 -11.78 9.06
C ASP A 145 15.00 -11.29 8.30
N SER A 146 14.92 -10.08 7.79
CA SER A 146 16.00 -9.43 7.04
C SER A 146 16.91 -8.55 7.91
N TYR A 147 16.70 -8.50 9.23
CA TYR A 147 17.52 -7.70 10.12
C TYR A 147 18.92 -8.32 10.26
N LYS A 148 19.94 -7.65 9.70
CA LYS A 148 21.33 -8.15 9.68
C LYS A 148 21.43 -9.60 9.16
N ASN A 149 20.63 -9.94 8.15
CA ASN A 149 20.55 -11.28 7.58
C ASN A 149 20.92 -11.24 6.09
N PRO A 150 22.16 -11.58 5.72
CA PRO A 150 22.57 -11.62 4.33
C PRO A 150 21.80 -12.71 3.55
N THR A 151 21.19 -12.31 2.43
CA THR A 151 20.57 -13.19 1.44
C THR A 151 20.52 -12.48 0.09
N TYR A 152 20.02 -13.13 -0.95
CA TYR A 152 19.86 -12.47 -2.25
C TYR A 152 18.83 -11.33 -2.16
N SER A 153 19.16 -10.19 -2.80
CA SER A 153 18.47 -8.93 -2.57
C SER A 153 17.00 -8.96 -2.98
N ASN A 154 16.63 -9.69 -4.05
CA ASN A 154 15.24 -9.84 -4.48
C ASN A 154 14.46 -10.95 -3.73
N GLY A 155 14.97 -11.42 -2.61
CA GLY A 155 14.31 -12.26 -1.61
C GLY A 155 14.38 -11.68 -0.20
N GLN A 156 14.76 -10.41 -0.05
CA GLN A 156 14.70 -9.66 1.20
C GLN A 156 13.24 -9.35 1.58
N ALA A 157 13.00 -9.02 2.84
CA ALA A 157 11.70 -8.51 3.30
C ALA A 157 11.21 -7.37 2.40
N ALA A 158 9.93 -7.39 2.03
CA ALA A 158 9.28 -6.45 1.11
C ALA A 158 9.77 -6.49 -0.35
N ALA A 159 10.57 -7.46 -0.75
CA ALA A 159 10.79 -7.72 -2.17
C ALA A 159 9.47 -8.13 -2.86
N VAL A 160 9.24 -7.73 -4.11
CA VAL A 160 8.41 -8.52 -5.00
C VAL A 160 9.26 -9.74 -5.36
N TYR A 161 8.95 -10.87 -4.74
CA TYR A 161 9.86 -12.00 -4.67
C TYR A 161 10.40 -12.46 -6.02
N LYS A 162 11.74 -12.51 -6.14
CA LYS A 162 12.50 -12.83 -7.37
C LYS A 162 12.32 -11.81 -8.53
N GLN A 163 11.57 -10.72 -8.33
CA GLN A 163 11.31 -9.74 -9.37
C GLN A 163 11.93 -8.36 -9.06
N HIS A 164 11.63 -7.79 -7.88
CA HIS A 164 12.12 -6.45 -7.50
C HIS A 164 12.79 -6.47 -6.14
N ILE A 165 13.95 -5.85 -6.08
CA ILE A 165 14.70 -5.58 -4.86
C ILE A 165 14.01 -4.45 -4.11
N PRO A 166 13.84 -4.50 -2.76
CA PRO A 166 13.39 -3.35 -2.00
C PRO A 166 14.43 -2.21 -2.07
N LEU A 167 13.95 -0.96 -2.13
CA LEU A 167 14.82 0.23 -2.21
C LEU A 167 15.79 0.32 -1.03
N VAL A 168 15.33 -0.08 0.14
CA VAL A 168 16.13 -0.16 1.38
C VAL A 168 15.63 -1.31 2.26
N ASN A 169 16.46 -1.77 3.18
CA ASN A 169 16.06 -2.71 4.23
C ASN A 169 15.57 -1.92 5.46
N ALA A 170 14.26 -1.86 5.67
CA ALA A 170 13.62 -1.18 6.79
C ALA A 170 13.21 -2.14 7.93
N SER A 171 13.78 -3.35 7.97
CA SER A 171 13.44 -4.38 8.98
C SER A 171 13.85 -3.97 10.38
N ARG A 172 12.97 -4.22 11.35
CA ARG A 172 13.26 -4.14 12.78
C ARG A 172 13.92 -5.41 13.29
N PRO A 173 14.55 -5.39 14.47
CA PRO A 173 15.10 -6.58 15.12
C PRO A 173 14.06 -7.71 15.24
N PRO A 174 14.51 -9.00 15.25
CA PRO A 174 13.66 -10.14 15.53
C PRO A 174 12.86 -9.96 16.83
N GLY A 175 11.60 -10.39 16.81
CA GLY A 175 10.68 -10.26 17.94
C GLY A 175 9.92 -8.93 18.00
N GLU A 176 10.33 -7.92 17.23
CA GLU A 176 9.61 -6.64 17.14
C GLU A 176 8.52 -6.69 16.06
N TRP A 177 7.39 -6.06 16.34
CA TRP A 177 6.32 -5.88 15.37
C TRP A 177 6.74 -4.91 14.25
N GLN A 178 6.43 -5.29 13.03
CA GLN A 178 6.71 -4.57 11.79
C GLN A 178 5.42 -4.46 10.99
N ALA A 179 5.30 -3.45 10.15
CA ALA A 179 4.12 -3.23 9.34
C ALA A 179 4.47 -3.12 7.86
N TYR A 180 3.62 -3.70 7.02
CA TYR A 180 3.51 -3.38 5.61
C TYR A 180 2.24 -2.61 5.33
N ASP A 181 2.37 -1.48 4.63
CA ASP A 181 1.29 -0.81 3.94
C ASP A 181 1.48 -1.00 2.44
N ILE A 182 0.56 -1.73 1.82
CA ILE A 182 0.66 -2.19 0.43
C ILE A 182 -0.47 -1.56 -0.38
N ILE A 183 -0.12 -0.86 -1.46
CA ILE A 183 -1.08 -0.36 -2.45
C ILE A 183 -0.89 -1.19 -3.71
N PHE A 184 -1.88 -1.97 -4.06
CA PHE A 184 -1.83 -2.91 -5.17
C PHE A 184 -2.84 -2.55 -6.25
N LYS A 185 -2.41 -2.62 -7.50
CA LYS A 185 -3.24 -2.57 -8.69
C LYS A 185 -3.18 -3.91 -9.40
N ALA A 186 -4.33 -4.54 -9.57
CA ALA A 186 -4.46 -5.83 -10.24
C ALA A 186 -4.16 -5.73 -11.75
N PRO A 187 -3.69 -6.80 -12.38
CA PRO A 187 -3.50 -6.80 -13.82
C PRO A 187 -4.85 -6.80 -14.54
N VAL A 188 -4.89 -6.17 -15.69
CA VAL A 188 -6.07 -6.16 -16.58
C VAL A 188 -5.78 -7.02 -17.79
N PHE A 189 -6.72 -7.91 -18.13
CA PHE A 189 -6.66 -8.74 -19.31
C PHE A 189 -7.82 -8.42 -20.26
N LYS A 190 -7.55 -8.46 -21.54
CA LYS A 190 -8.57 -8.42 -22.57
C LYS A 190 -9.41 -9.71 -22.57
N GLU A 191 -10.51 -9.71 -23.29
CA GLU A 191 -11.37 -10.90 -23.41
C GLU A 191 -10.63 -12.11 -23.99
N ASP A 192 -9.73 -11.90 -24.95
CA ASP A 192 -8.90 -12.91 -25.58
C ASP A 192 -7.76 -13.44 -24.67
N GLY A 193 -7.61 -12.90 -23.47
CA GLY A 193 -6.60 -13.31 -22.49
C GLY A 193 -5.26 -12.57 -22.60
N ILE A 194 -5.12 -11.65 -23.54
CA ILE A 194 -3.92 -10.82 -23.67
C ILE A 194 -3.86 -9.83 -22.50
N LEU A 195 -2.69 -9.71 -21.90
CA LEU A 195 -2.44 -8.71 -20.86
C LEU A 195 -2.61 -7.30 -21.45
N GLU A 196 -3.48 -6.51 -20.88
CA GLU A 196 -3.68 -5.11 -21.25
C GLU A 196 -2.85 -4.18 -20.34
N LYS A 197 -2.90 -4.43 -19.03
CA LYS A 197 -2.15 -3.70 -18.01
C LYS A 197 -1.53 -4.68 -17.03
N PRO A 198 -0.23 -4.62 -16.77
CA PRO A 198 0.40 -5.42 -15.73
C PRO A 198 -0.03 -4.95 -14.34
N ALA A 199 0.09 -5.81 -13.36
CA ALA A 199 -0.06 -5.42 -11.95
C ALA A 199 1.04 -4.45 -11.55
N THR A 200 0.73 -3.55 -10.60
CA THR A 200 1.71 -2.67 -9.96
C THR A 200 1.56 -2.69 -8.46
N VAL A 201 2.65 -2.42 -7.75
CA VAL A 201 2.63 -2.37 -6.30
C VAL A 201 3.52 -1.27 -5.73
N THR A 202 3.01 -0.60 -4.70
CA THR A 202 3.77 0.27 -3.80
C THR A 202 3.74 -0.36 -2.42
N VAL A 203 4.89 -0.43 -1.76
CA VAL A 203 5.00 -0.98 -0.40
C VAL A 203 5.76 -0.01 0.49
N LEU A 204 5.17 0.30 1.64
CA LEU A 204 5.88 0.90 2.76
C LEU A 204 6.14 -0.18 3.80
N HIS A 205 7.37 -0.26 4.29
CA HIS A 205 7.79 -1.14 5.38
C HIS A 205 8.16 -0.27 6.59
N ASN A 206 7.41 -0.39 7.67
CA ASN A 206 7.55 0.47 8.85
C ASN A 206 7.47 1.97 8.52
N GLY A 207 6.60 2.35 7.58
CA GLY A 207 6.45 3.73 7.09
C GLY A 207 7.53 4.18 6.09
N VAL A 208 8.52 3.34 5.77
CA VAL A 208 9.58 3.65 4.80
C VAL A 208 9.21 3.08 3.43
N LEU A 209 9.26 3.89 2.38
CA LEU A 209 8.98 3.46 1.01
C LEU A 209 10.05 2.46 0.55
N VAL A 210 9.63 1.24 0.23
CA VAL A 210 10.53 0.16 -0.21
C VAL A 210 10.22 -0.37 -1.62
N GLN A 211 8.98 -0.22 -2.09
CA GLN A 211 8.60 -0.42 -3.49
C GLN A 211 7.79 0.78 -3.95
N ASN A 212 8.15 1.41 -5.08
CA ASN A 212 7.50 2.63 -5.56
C ASN A 212 6.83 2.37 -6.91
N ASN A 213 5.56 1.97 -6.88
CA ASN A 213 4.74 1.69 -8.06
C ASN A 213 5.47 0.81 -9.09
N VAL A 214 6.12 -0.25 -8.60
CA VAL A 214 6.87 -1.16 -9.46
C VAL A 214 5.94 -2.07 -10.24
N THR A 215 6.28 -2.35 -11.49
CA THR A 215 5.51 -3.27 -12.34
C THR A 215 5.87 -4.71 -12.02
N ILE A 216 4.88 -5.49 -11.62
CA ILE A 216 5.02 -6.93 -11.42
C ILE A 216 5.04 -7.59 -12.80
N VAL A 217 6.00 -8.48 -13.05
CA VAL A 217 6.17 -9.10 -14.39
C VAL A 217 5.39 -10.41 -14.58
N GLY A 218 4.67 -10.86 -13.55
CA GLY A 218 3.79 -12.02 -13.56
C GLY A 218 3.68 -12.70 -12.19
N PRO A 219 2.93 -13.80 -12.07
CA PRO A 219 2.83 -14.59 -10.85
C PRO A 219 4.19 -15.00 -10.31
N THR A 220 4.34 -14.99 -8.98
CA THR A 220 5.58 -15.43 -8.33
C THR A 220 5.91 -16.88 -8.66
N ASP A 221 7.14 -17.11 -9.08
CA ASP A 221 7.73 -18.44 -9.27
C ASP A 221 9.19 -18.39 -8.81
N TRP A 222 9.60 -19.33 -7.95
CA TRP A 222 10.94 -19.32 -7.39
C TRP A 222 12.01 -19.89 -8.33
N VAL A 223 11.60 -20.59 -9.39
CA VAL A 223 12.48 -21.29 -10.35
C VAL A 223 12.41 -20.69 -11.75
N ARG A 224 11.20 -20.32 -12.20
CA ARG A 224 10.93 -19.94 -13.58
C ARG A 224 10.72 -18.46 -13.74
N LYS A 225 10.94 -17.96 -14.95
CA LYS A 225 10.52 -16.61 -15.31
C LYS A 225 9.00 -16.50 -15.19
N PRO A 226 8.48 -15.49 -14.46
CA PRO A 226 7.05 -15.29 -14.37
C PRO A 226 6.46 -14.92 -15.73
N ILE A 227 5.29 -15.48 -16.03
CA ILE A 227 4.53 -15.20 -17.26
C ILE A 227 3.08 -15.02 -16.88
N TYR A 228 2.49 -13.90 -17.26
CA TYR A 228 1.08 -13.65 -17.06
C TYR A 228 0.21 -14.68 -17.79
N LYS A 229 -0.80 -15.15 -17.08
CA LYS A 229 -1.91 -15.94 -17.63
C LYS A 229 -3.19 -15.30 -17.14
N LYS A 230 -4.19 -15.20 -18.01
CA LYS A 230 -5.51 -14.65 -17.66
C LYS A 230 -6.07 -15.37 -16.44
N HIS A 231 -6.53 -14.58 -15.48
CA HIS A 231 -7.25 -15.04 -14.29
C HIS A 231 -8.42 -14.09 -14.00
N ALA A 232 -9.22 -14.40 -13.00
CA ALA A 232 -10.30 -13.53 -12.56
C ALA A 232 -9.77 -12.16 -12.07
N PRO A 233 -10.58 -11.08 -12.19
CA PRO A 233 -10.16 -9.74 -11.77
C PRO A 233 -10.02 -9.59 -10.26
N LYS A 234 -10.57 -10.53 -9.48
CA LYS A 234 -10.41 -10.64 -8.03
C LYS A 234 -10.13 -12.09 -7.67
N LEU A 235 -9.18 -12.30 -6.79
CA LEU A 235 -8.82 -13.60 -6.22
C LEU A 235 -8.50 -13.43 -4.73
N PRO A 236 -8.54 -14.52 -3.92
CA PRO A 236 -8.17 -14.46 -2.52
C PRO A 236 -6.72 -14.02 -2.31
N LEU A 237 -6.45 -13.41 -1.16
CA LEU A 237 -5.09 -13.29 -0.63
C LEU A 237 -4.73 -14.60 0.08
N PHE A 238 -3.44 -14.89 0.20
CA PHE A 238 -3.00 -15.85 1.20
C PHE A 238 -1.72 -15.43 1.92
N PHE A 239 -1.55 -15.97 3.12
CA PHE A 239 -0.38 -15.85 3.97
C PHE A 239 0.28 -17.21 4.00
N GLN A 240 1.56 -17.28 3.66
CA GLN A 240 2.26 -18.53 3.46
C GLN A 240 2.70 -19.16 4.78
N ASP A 241 2.42 -20.46 4.95
CA ASP A 241 3.19 -21.35 5.83
C ASP A 241 4.41 -21.86 5.05
N HIS A 242 5.57 -21.22 5.26
CA HIS A 242 6.80 -21.64 4.57
C HIS A 242 7.33 -22.98 5.09
N GLY A 243 6.90 -23.43 6.26
CA GLY A 243 7.23 -24.73 6.82
C GLY A 243 8.61 -24.83 7.49
N ASP A 244 9.23 -23.70 7.81
CA ASP A 244 10.56 -23.67 8.46
C ASP A 244 10.49 -24.11 9.93
N ASP A 245 11.40 -25.01 10.33
CA ASP A 245 11.46 -25.49 11.70
C ASP A 245 11.86 -24.40 12.69
N GLY A 246 10.92 -24.05 13.58
CA GLY A 246 11.14 -23.12 14.70
C GLY A 246 11.33 -21.68 14.29
N ASN A 247 10.82 -21.29 13.13
CA ASN A 247 10.80 -19.93 12.60
C ASN A 247 9.39 -19.44 12.24
N PRO A 248 8.36 -19.62 13.11
CA PRO A 248 7.02 -19.21 12.79
C PRO A 248 6.92 -17.69 12.69
N ILE A 249 6.15 -17.22 11.72
CA ILE A 249 5.79 -15.79 11.60
C ILE A 249 4.48 -15.56 12.34
N SER A 250 4.43 -14.47 13.09
CA SER A 250 3.21 -14.03 13.75
C SER A 250 2.66 -12.80 13.03
N TYR A 251 1.34 -12.73 12.90
CA TYR A 251 0.61 -11.64 12.27
C TYR A 251 -0.42 -11.04 13.23
N GLN A 252 -0.71 -9.75 13.07
CA GLN A 252 -1.82 -9.07 13.74
C GLN A 252 -2.32 -7.92 12.90
N ASN A 253 -3.42 -7.28 13.30
CA ASN A 253 -3.95 -6.06 12.71
C ASN A 253 -3.93 -6.10 11.17
N ILE A 254 -4.67 -7.05 10.60
CA ILE A 254 -4.77 -7.23 9.15
C ILE A 254 -6.08 -6.61 8.67
N TRP A 255 -6.00 -5.60 7.81
CA TRP A 255 -7.18 -5.04 7.18
C TRP A 255 -6.91 -4.69 5.71
N ILE A 256 -7.96 -4.72 4.92
CA ILE A 256 -7.92 -4.44 3.49
C ILE A 256 -9.03 -3.46 3.10
N ARG A 257 -8.69 -2.51 2.27
CA ARG A 257 -9.62 -1.55 1.68
C ARG A 257 -9.61 -1.76 0.16
N PRO A 258 -10.69 -2.24 -0.46
CA PRO A 258 -10.84 -2.29 -1.92
C PRO A 258 -10.80 -0.88 -2.54
N LEU A 259 -10.19 -0.75 -3.71
CA LEU A 259 -10.03 0.53 -4.43
C LEU A 259 -10.81 0.54 -5.74
#